data_9d4a398aa467cdde60ef1dec8115a22d
#
_entry.id   9d4a398aa467cdde60ef1dec8115a22d
#
_cell.length_a   1.000
_cell.length_b   1.000
_cell.length_c   1.000
_cell.angle_alpha   90.00
_cell.angle_beta   90.00
_cell.angle_gamma   90.00
#
_symmetry.space_group_name_H-M   'P 1'
#
loop_
_entity.id
_entity.type
_entity.pdbx_description
1 polymer ?
#
loop_
_entity_poly.entity_id
_entity_poly.type
_entity_poly.pdbx_seq_one_letter_code
_entity_poly.pdbx_strand_id
1 'polypeptide(L)'
;MQTSAKPGCTLTGMRLVIARCSVDYVGRLDAHLPEAMRLILVKADGSVSIHADDRAYKPLNWMTPPCTTRVEQVVDVDGEDTGEELWIVENPKGEQLRITVSEVLLDETKELGQDPGLVKDGVESHLQELLAEHITMLGDGVTLVRREYPTAIGPVDILARDTQGGTLAVE
;
A
#
# COMPACT_ATOMS: atom_id res chain seq x y z
N MET A 1 20.10 33.37 9.99
CA MET A 1 19.12 32.96 11.04
C MET A 1 18.69 31.54 10.71
N GLN A 2 18.80 30.66 11.67
CA GLN A 2 18.75 29.21 11.46
C GLN A 2 17.31 28.76 11.21
N THR A 3 17.08 28.14 10.06
CA THR A 3 15.88 27.40 9.73
C THR A 3 15.82 26.15 10.64
N SER A 4 14.92 26.16 11.58
CA SER A 4 14.66 25.00 12.46
C SER A 4 13.90 23.94 11.69
N ALA A 5 14.62 23.09 10.98
CA ALA A 5 14.07 21.81 10.53
C ALA A 5 13.83 20.96 11.80
N LYS A 6 12.57 20.64 12.10
CA LYS A 6 12.27 19.66 13.13
C LYS A 6 12.85 18.31 12.68
N PRO A 7 13.77 17.69 13.47
CA PRO A 7 14.31 16.40 13.11
C PRO A 7 13.21 15.36 13.11
N GLY A 8 13.30 14.39 12.20
CA GLY A 8 12.33 13.35 11.93
C GLY A 8 11.67 12.79 13.17
N CYS A 9 10.40 13.11 13.34
CA CYS A 9 9.55 12.51 14.34
C CYS A 9 9.30 11.06 13.91
N THR A 10 9.83 10.11 14.65
CA THR A 10 9.40 8.72 14.54
C THR A 10 7.93 8.72 14.96
N LEU A 11 7.04 8.61 13.98
CA LEU A 11 5.60 8.52 14.26
C LEU A 11 5.34 7.22 15.02
N THR A 12 4.83 7.33 16.24
CA THR A 12 4.44 6.17 17.04
C THR A 12 3.06 5.62 16.66
N GLY A 13 2.41 6.22 15.64
CA GLY A 13 1.07 5.87 15.20
C GLY A 13 0.80 6.24 13.75
N MET A 14 -0.45 6.09 13.34
CA MET A 14 -0.94 6.53 12.04
C MET A 14 -1.43 7.98 12.13
N ARG A 15 -0.92 8.85 11.25
CA ARG A 15 -1.36 10.25 11.09
C ARG A 15 -2.33 10.34 9.92
N LEU A 16 -3.49 10.96 10.18
CA LEU A 16 -4.54 11.24 9.21
C LEU A 16 -4.60 12.74 9.01
N VAL A 17 -4.45 13.18 7.76
CA VAL A 17 -4.53 14.60 7.43
C VAL A 17 -5.55 14.79 6.31
N ILE A 18 -6.59 15.62 6.56
CA ILE A 18 -7.48 16.08 5.51
C ILE A 18 -7.03 17.50 5.16
N ALA A 19 -6.57 17.66 3.93
CA ALA A 19 -5.97 18.90 3.48
C ALA A 19 -6.28 19.20 2.02
N ARG A 20 -6.31 20.48 1.69
CA ARG A 20 -6.23 20.94 0.32
C ARG A 20 -4.78 20.88 -0.13
N CYS A 21 -4.51 20.07 -1.14
CA CYS A 21 -3.14 19.87 -1.60
C CYS A 21 -3.06 19.53 -3.08
N SER A 22 -1.92 19.86 -3.67
CA SER A 22 -1.43 19.30 -4.94
C SER A 22 -0.33 18.27 -4.65
N VAL A 23 -0.16 17.30 -5.55
CA VAL A 23 0.82 16.23 -5.34
C VAL A 23 1.59 15.97 -6.63
N ASP A 24 2.91 16.03 -6.55
CA ASP A 24 3.82 15.70 -7.63
C ASP A 24 4.62 14.45 -7.25
N TYR A 25 4.54 13.41 -8.08
CA TYR A 25 5.45 12.30 -7.99
C TYR A 25 6.58 12.49 -9.00
N VAL A 26 7.80 12.47 -8.50
CA VAL A 26 9.04 12.62 -9.29
C VAL A 26 9.84 11.33 -9.17
N GLY A 27 10.02 10.62 -10.27
CA GLY A 27 10.71 9.33 -10.26
C GLY A 27 10.79 8.69 -11.62
N ARG A 28 10.55 7.40 -11.70
CA ARG A 28 10.59 6.64 -12.96
C ARG A 28 9.54 7.08 -13.97
N LEU A 29 8.40 7.56 -13.50
CA LEU A 29 7.32 8.19 -14.27
C LEU A 29 6.84 9.38 -13.44
N ASP A 30 6.83 10.57 -14.03
CA ASP A 30 6.30 11.75 -13.36
C ASP A 30 4.77 11.73 -13.41
N ALA A 31 4.13 12.10 -12.30
CA ALA A 31 2.68 12.21 -12.20
C ALA A 31 2.32 13.44 -11.36
N HIS A 32 1.26 14.13 -11.76
CA HIS A 32 0.75 15.31 -11.10
C HIS A 32 -0.74 15.13 -10.74
N LEU A 33 -1.06 15.40 -9.49
CA LEU A 33 -2.43 15.52 -9.00
C LEU A 33 -2.70 17.03 -8.75
N PRO A 34 -3.58 17.68 -9.52
CA PRO A 34 -3.97 19.07 -9.31
C PRO A 34 -4.51 19.30 -7.90
N GLU A 35 -4.53 20.54 -7.46
CA GLU A 35 -5.01 20.91 -6.14
C GLU A 35 -6.46 20.45 -5.92
N ALA A 36 -6.69 19.74 -4.82
CA ALA A 36 -8.00 19.32 -4.34
C ALA A 36 -7.95 18.97 -2.85
N MET A 37 -9.13 18.84 -2.23
CA MET A 37 -9.24 18.28 -0.88
C MET A 37 -8.95 16.78 -0.93
N ARG A 38 -8.04 16.30 -0.05
CA ARG A 38 -7.60 14.91 -0.03
C ARG A 38 -7.35 14.42 1.39
N LEU A 39 -7.43 13.12 1.55
CA LEU A 39 -6.95 12.43 2.73
C LEU A 39 -5.51 11.97 2.48
N ILE A 40 -4.60 12.39 3.35
CA ILE A 40 -3.20 11.96 3.40
C ILE A 40 -3.06 11.04 4.60
N LEU A 41 -2.64 9.80 4.39
CA LEU A 41 -2.34 8.85 5.46
C LEU A 41 -0.82 8.67 5.54
N VAL A 42 -0.27 8.88 6.75
CA VAL A 42 1.13 8.58 7.06
C VAL A 42 1.15 7.51 8.13
N LYS A 43 1.71 6.35 7.83
CA LYS A 43 1.76 5.22 8.76
C LYS A 43 3.03 5.23 9.61
N ALA A 44 3.02 4.47 10.69
CA ALA A 44 4.16 4.34 11.60
C ALA A 44 5.42 3.77 10.92
N ASP A 45 5.27 2.99 9.84
CA ASP A 45 6.37 2.48 9.02
C ASP A 45 6.95 3.53 8.04
N GLY A 46 6.41 4.75 8.07
CA GLY A 46 6.80 5.85 7.20
C GLY A 46 6.09 5.87 5.85
N SER A 47 5.29 4.85 5.49
CA SER A 47 4.55 4.86 4.24
C SER A 47 3.54 6.00 4.20
N VAL A 48 3.38 6.59 3.01
CA VAL A 48 2.45 7.70 2.76
C VAL A 48 1.52 7.32 1.61
N SER A 49 0.22 7.60 1.77
CA SER A 49 -0.76 7.40 0.70
C SER A 49 -1.77 8.53 0.63
N ILE A 50 -2.17 8.88 -0.59
CA ILE A 50 -3.06 9.99 -0.94
C ILE A 50 -4.37 9.41 -1.47
N HIS A 51 -5.50 9.84 -0.91
CA HIS A 51 -6.82 9.34 -1.25
C HIS A 51 -7.79 10.48 -1.59
N ALA A 52 -8.77 10.15 -2.42
CA ALA A 52 -9.98 10.94 -2.66
C ALA A 52 -11.20 10.16 -2.15
N ASP A 53 -12.37 10.76 -2.23
CA ASP A 53 -13.64 10.15 -1.81
C ASP A 53 -14.07 8.97 -2.68
N ASP A 54 -13.48 8.81 -3.86
CA ASP A 54 -13.78 7.77 -4.82
C ASP A 54 -12.64 6.72 -4.93
N ARG A 55 -12.75 5.81 -5.90
CA ARG A 55 -11.76 4.76 -6.26
C ARG A 55 -11.60 3.64 -5.23
N ALA A 56 -12.64 3.39 -4.46
CA ALA A 56 -12.72 2.29 -3.50
C ALA A 56 -11.51 2.25 -2.54
N TYR A 57 -10.68 1.20 -2.62
CA TYR A 57 -9.53 1.02 -1.72
C TYR A 57 -8.19 1.53 -2.28
N LYS A 58 -8.13 1.92 -3.56
CA LYS A 58 -6.87 2.33 -4.20
C LYS A 58 -6.52 3.78 -3.90
N PRO A 59 -5.31 4.05 -3.39
CA PRO A 59 -4.83 5.42 -3.30
C PRO A 59 -4.60 6.03 -4.69
N LEU A 60 -4.70 7.37 -4.78
CA LEU A 60 -4.34 8.12 -5.98
C LEU A 60 -2.84 8.07 -6.25
N ASN A 61 -2.05 8.17 -5.18
CA ASN A 61 -0.61 8.05 -5.19
C ASN A 61 -0.11 7.55 -3.83
N TRP A 62 1.08 6.95 -3.78
CA TRP A 62 1.66 6.44 -2.54
C TRP A 62 3.17 6.29 -2.62
N MET A 63 3.83 6.28 -1.45
CA MET A 63 5.23 5.90 -1.26
C MET A 63 5.30 4.77 -0.24
N THR A 64 5.95 3.66 -0.62
CA THR A 64 6.15 2.51 0.27
C THR A 64 7.44 2.64 1.08
N PRO A 65 7.51 2.08 2.31
CA PRO A 65 8.72 2.12 3.11
C PRO A 65 9.86 1.26 2.49
N PRO A 66 11.14 1.54 2.81
CA PRO A 66 11.56 2.62 3.67
C PRO A 66 11.51 3.97 2.95
N CYS A 67 10.97 4.99 3.59
CA CYS A 67 11.01 6.35 3.10
C CYS A 67 11.15 7.35 4.25
N THR A 68 11.62 8.55 3.94
CA THR A 68 11.78 9.65 4.87
C THR A 68 10.92 10.81 4.45
N THR A 69 10.33 11.51 5.43
CA THR A 69 9.51 12.69 5.18
C THR A 69 10.20 13.91 5.79
N ARG A 70 10.30 14.97 5.01
CA ARG A 70 10.69 16.31 5.48
C ARG A 70 9.62 17.33 5.08
N VAL A 71 9.47 18.37 5.88
CA VAL A 71 8.53 19.46 5.67
C VAL A 71 9.30 20.75 5.53
N GLU A 72 8.99 21.50 4.48
CA GLU A 72 9.58 22.80 4.15
C GLU A 72 8.46 23.83 4.05
N GLN A 73 8.72 25.07 4.49
CA GLN A 73 7.79 26.19 4.27
C GLN A 73 7.96 26.68 2.83
N VAL A 74 6.85 26.93 2.16
CA VAL A 74 6.87 27.51 0.82
C VAL A 74 6.98 29.04 0.94
N VAL A 75 7.99 29.59 0.29
CA VAL A 75 8.17 31.05 0.21
C VAL A 75 7.92 31.53 -1.21
N ASP A 76 7.39 32.74 -1.35
CA ASP A 76 7.19 33.36 -2.64
C ASP A 76 8.51 33.90 -3.23
N VAL A 77 8.43 34.59 -4.38
CA VAL A 77 9.58 35.17 -5.09
C VAL A 77 10.28 36.29 -4.31
N ASP A 78 9.60 36.92 -3.39
CA ASP A 78 10.11 38.00 -2.52
C ASP A 78 10.66 37.43 -1.20
N GLY A 79 10.53 36.10 -0.97
CA GLY A 79 10.99 35.37 0.21
C GLY A 79 10.02 35.44 1.39
N GLU A 80 8.77 35.84 1.16
CA GLU A 80 7.73 35.88 2.17
C GLU A 80 7.08 34.49 2.29
N ASP A 81 6.71 34.12 3.52
CA ASP A 81 6.03 32.85 3.82
C ASP A 81 4.62 32.87 3.21
N THR A 82 4.33 31.91 2.33
CA THR A 82 3.01 31.78 1.70
C THR A 82 1.98 31.15 2.63
N GLY A 83 2.40 30.58 3.75
CA GLY A 83 1.57 29.78 4.64
C GLY A 83 1.33 28.35 4.15
N GLU A 84 1.93 27.97 3.02
CA GLU A 84 1.87 26.62 2.49
C GLU A 84 3.05 25.77 2.98
N GLU A 85 2.83 24.48 3.13
CA GLU A 85 3.87 23.52 3.47
C GLU A 85 4.16 22.59 2.28
N LEU A 86 5.42 22.34 2.00
CA LEU A 86 5.87 21.31 1.07
C LEU A 86 6.36 20.10 1.84
N TRP A 87 5.61 19.01 1.78
CA TRP A 87 6.02 17.72 2.34
C TRP A 87 6.74 16.91 1.26
N ILE A 88 7.97 16.52 1.51
CA ILE A 88 8.79 15.74 0.57
C ILE A 88 9.01 14.36 1.20
N VAL A 89 8.39 13.35 0.59
CA VAL A 89 8.57 11.94 0.97
C VAL A 89 9.52 11.32 -0.04
N GLU A 90 10.64 10.80 0.43
CA GLU A 90 11.70 10.28 -0.45
C GLU A 90 12.08 8.85 -0.06
N ASN A 91 12.20 7.98 -1.07
CA ASN A 91 12.70 6.62 -0.88
C ASN A 91 14.22 6.52 -1.18
N PRO A 92 14.89 5.42 -0.81
CA PRO A 92 16.32 5.23 -1.05
C PRO A 92 16.74 5.23 -2.53
N LYS A 93 15.78 5.14 -3.46
CA LYS A 93 16.03 5.20 -4.91
C LYS A 93 16.02 6.62 -5.45
N GLY A 94 15.75 7.62 -4.59
CA GLY A 94 15.64 9.03 -4.97
C GLY A 94 14.30 9.40 -5.62
N GLU A 95 13.31 8.52 -5.61
CA GLU A 95 11.94 8.86 -6.01
C GLU A 95 11.30 9.71 -4.92
N GLN A 96 10.58 10.75 -5.30
CA GLN A 96 9.97 11.71 -4.38
C GLN A 96 8.47 11.82 -4.60
N LEU A 97 7.73 11.89 -3.50
CA LEU A 97 6.35 12.34 -3.47
C LEU A 97 6.35 13.71 -2.81
N ARG A 98 6.02 14.74 -3.57
CA ARG A 98 5.98 16.14 -3.14
C ARG A 98 4.54 16.55 -2.98
N ILE A 99 4.15 16.92 -1.75
CA ILE A 99 2.79 17.29 -1.40
C ILE A 99 2.82 18.75 -0.97
N THR A 100 2.27 19.64 -1.79
CA THR A 100 2.10 21.05 -1.42
C THR A 100 0.75 21.21 -0.75
N VAL A 101 0.77 21.54 0.53
CA VAL A 101 -0.42 21.67 1.40
C VAL A 101 -0.72 23.15 1.59
N SER A 102 -1.91 23.59 1.12
CA SER A 102 -2.35 24.99 1.21
C SER A 102 -3.34 25.22 2.36
N GLU A 103 -4.10 24.21 2.76
CA GLU A 103 -5.09 24.30 3.85
C GLU A 103 -5.23 22.97 4.56
N VAL A 104 -5.18 22.95 5.88
CA VAL A 104 -5.39 21.74 6.70
C VAL A 104 -6.73 21.85 7.43
N LEU A 105 -7.63 20.88 7.18
CA LEU A 105 -8.92 20.77 7.88
C LEU A 105 -8.85 19.84 9.10
N LEU A 106 -8.06 18.77 9.00
CA LEU A 106 -7.87 17.78 10.05
C LEU A 106 -6.42 17.32 10.06
N ASP A 107 -5.83 17.20 11.23
CA ASP A 107 -4.52 16.60 11.45
C ASP A 107 -4.55 15.86 12.78
N GLU A 108 -4.67 14.53 12.71
CA GLU A 108 -4.74 13.68 13.89
C GLU A 108 -3.78 12.49 13.78
N THR A 109 -3.13 12.19 14.89
CA THR A 109 -2.32 10.97 15.03
C THR A 109 -2.98 10.03 16.03
N LYS A 110 -3.12 8.77 15.64
CA LYS A 110 -3.70 7.70 16.47
C LYS A 110 -2.82 6.49 16.47
N GLU A 111 -2.61 5.90 17.63
CA GLU A 111 -1.99 4.60 17.79
C GLU A 111 -3.09 3.54 17.69
N LEU A 112 -2.98 2.63 16.72
CA LEU A 112 -3.95 1.55 16.52
C LEU A 112 -3.60 0.29 17.32
N GLY A 113 -2.44 0.30 17.98
CA GLY A 113 -1.94 -0.86 18.70
C GLY A 113 -1.31 -1.91 17.76
N GLN A 114 -1.04 -3.08 18.33
CA GLN A 114 -0.48 -4.18 17.56
C GLN A 114 -1.59 -4.90 16.79
N ASP A 115 -1.41 -5.01 15.48
CA ASP A 115 -2.29 -5.81 14.64
C ASP A 115 -2.12 -7.30 15.00
N PRO A 116 -3.19 -8.01 15.39
CA PRO A 116 -3.12 -9.44 15.69
C PRO A 116 -2.85 -10.30 14.43
N GLY A 117 -2.82 -9.68 13.26
CA GLY A 117 -2.70 -10.36 11.99
C GLY A 117 -4.02 -10.92 11.48
N LEU A 118 -4.01 -11.36 10.23
CA LEU A 118 -5.15 -12.02 9.62
C LEU A 118 -5.26 -13.46 10.14
N VAL A 119 -6.27 -13.71 10.94
CA VAL A 119 -6.69 -15.10 11.22
C VAL A 119 -7.45 -15.56 9.98
N LYS A 120 -6.80 -16.30 9.09
CA LYS A 120 -7.49 -16.99 8.02
C LYS A 120 -8.30 -18.12 8.70
N ASP A 121 -9.60 -17.99 8.76
CA ASP A 121 -10.45 -19.16 8.97
C ASP A 121 -10.09 -20.15 7.85
N GLY A 122 -9.73 -21.37 8.22
CA GLY A 122 -9.18 -22.38 7.34
C GLY A 122 -10.12 -22.89 6.23
N VAL A 123 -11.07 -22.06 5.78
CA VAL A 123 -12.05 -22.39 4.75
C VAL A 123 -11.33 -22.76 3.45
N GLU A 124 -10.31 -22.00 3.06
CA GLU A 124 -9.56 -22.27 1.83
C GLU A 124 -8.72 -23.55 1.95
N SER A 125 -7.95 -23.67 3.03
CA SER A 125 -7.16 -24.89 3.27
C SER A 125 -8.04 -26.11 3.56
N HIS A 126 -9.19 -25.92 4.23
CA HIS A 126 -10.16 -26.98 4.46
C HIS A 126 -10.85 -27.42 3.17
N LEU A 127 -11.18 -26.48 2.27
CA LEU A 127 -11.72 -26.79 0.95
C LEU A 127 -10.70 -27.57 0.11
N GLN A 128 -9.44 -27.17 0.11
CA GLN A 128 -8.35 -27.92 -0.55
C GLN A 128 -8.19 -29.34 0.03
N GLU A 129 -8.33 -29.50 1.35
CA GLU A 129 -8.32 -30.82 2.00
C GLU A 129 -9.48 -31.70 1.54
N LEU A 130 -10.70 -31.16 1.61
CA LEU A 130 -11.90 -31.88 1.18
C LEU A 130 -11.85 -32.26 -0.31
N LEU A 131 -11.39 -31.35 -1.17
CA LEU A 131 -11.22 -31.66 -2.60
C LEU A 131 -10.13 -32.69 -2.84
N ALA A 132 -9.05 -32.67 -2.08
CA ALA A 132 -8.00 -33.70 -2.18
C ALA A 132 -8.46 -35.06 -1.69
N GLU A 133 -9.27 -35.13 -0.61
CA GLU A 133 -9.89 -36.37 -0.10
C GLU A 133 -10.95 -36.93 -1.08
N HIS A 134 -11.67 -36.03 -1.74
CA HIS A 134 -12.74 -36.38 -2.68
C HIS A 134 -12.37 -36.02 -4.12
N ILE A 135 -11.13 -36.29 -4.53
CA ILE A 135 -10.56 -35.87 -5.82
C ILE A 135 -11.40 -36.35 -7.02
N THR A 136 -12.14 -37.44 -6.88
CA THR A 136 -13.05 -37.97 -7.89
C THR A 136 -14.23 -37.03 -8.21
N MET A 137 -14.50 -36.02 -7.36
CA MET A 137 -15.47 -34.97 -7.68
C MET A 137 -15.03 -34.11 -8.88
N LEU A 138 -13.72 -34.05 -9.17
CA LEU A 138 -13.17 -33.35 -10.35
C LEU A 138 -13.33 -34.15 -11.65
N GLY A 139 -13.72 -35.41 -11.56
CA GLY A 139 -13.98 -36.32 -12.68
C GLY A 139 -13.69 -37.76 -12.33
N ASP A 140 -14.41 -38.70 -12.98
CA ASP A 140 -14.24 -40.13 -12.76
C ASP A 140 -12.80 -40.56 -13.10
N GLY A 141 -12.15 -41.23 -12.16
CA GLY A 141 -10.79 -41.73 -12.30
C GLY A 141 -9.67 -40.70 -12.19
N VAL A 142 -10.00 -39.48 -11.81
CA VAL A 142 -9.00 -38.46 -11.45
C VAL A 142 -8.25 -38.87 -10.20
N THR A 143 -6.93 -38.74 -10.20
CA THR A 143 -6.06 -39.09 -9.07
C THR A 143 -5.27 -37.85 -8.61
N LEU A 144 -5.17 -37.68 -7.29
CA LEU A 144 -4.38 -36.61 -6.69
C LEU A 144 -2.89 -36.88 -6.90
N VAL A 145 -2.15 -35.88 -7.39
CA VAL A 145 -0.69 -35.90 -7.48
C VAL A 145 -0.11 -35.26 -6.23
N ARG A 146 -0.50 -34.00 -5.96
CA ARG A 146 0.00 -33.25 -4.79
C ARG A 146 -0.84 -32.00 -4.55
N ARG A 147 -0.97 -31.62 -3.26
CA ARG A 147 -1.43 -30.30 -2.81
C ARG A 147 -0.24 -29.32 -2.81
N GLU A 148 -0.51 -28.03 -2.99
CA GLU A 148 0.49 -26.96 -3.00
C GLU A 148 1.70 -27.30 -3.87
N TYR A 149 1.45 -27.64 -5.13
CA TYR A 149 2.52 -28.02 -6.06
C TYR A 149 3.30 -26.79 -6.50
N PRO A 150 4.62 -26.72 -6.23
CA PRO A 150 5.42 -25.55 -6.57
C PRO A 150 5.62 -25.44 -8.08
N THR A 151 5.35 -24.25 -8.65
CA THR A 151 5.65 -23.92 -10.04
C THR A 151 6.55 -22.67 -10.12
N ALA A 152 7.05 -22.37 -11.32
CA ALA A 152 7.90 -21.19 -11.53
C ALA A 152 7.18 -19.86 -11.31
N ILE A 153 5.84 -19.84 -11.31
CA ILE A 153 5.01 -18.64 -11.16
C ILE A 153 4.22 -18.61 -9.84
N GLY A 154 4.30 -19.65 -9.01
CA GLY A 154 3.61 -19.79 -7.75
C GLY A 154 3.17 -21.24 -7.50
N PRO A 155 2.76 -21.61 -6.27
CA PRO A 155 2.20 -22.92 -5.98
C PRO A 155 0.80 -23.03 -6.59
N VAL A 156 0.47 -24.22 -7.12
CA VAL A 156 -0.88 -24.60 -7.52
C VAL A 156 -1.53 -25.35 -6.36
N ASP A 157 -2.76 -25.00 -6.00
CA ASP A 157 -3.46 -25.55 -4.82
C ASP A 157 -3.60 -27.06 -4.87
N ILE A 158 -4.06 -27.60 -6.00
CA ILE A 158 -4.18 -29.03 -6.22
C ILE A 158 -3.68 -29.39 -7.62
N LEU A 159 -2.73 -30.30 -7.69
CA LEU A 159 -2.32 -30.96 -8.93
C LEU A 159 -2.87 -32.38 -8.97
N ALA A 160 -3.59 -32.72 -10.03
CA ALA A 160 -4.20 -34.03 -10.24
C ALA A 160 -3.93 -34.55 -11.66
N ARG A 161 -4.22 -35.82 -11.90
CA ARG A 161 -4.17 -36.47 -13.21
C ARG A 161 -5.49 -37.14 -13.57
N ASP A 162 -5.87 -36.98 -14.83
CA ASP A 162 -6.99 -37.73 -15.41
C ASP A 162 -6.60 -39.15 -15.84
N THR A 163 -7.58 -39.91 -16.28
CA THR A 163 -7.41 -41.30 -16.75
C THR A 163 -6.57 -41.45 -18.03
N GLN A 164 -6.37 -40.34 -18.76
CA GLN A 164 -5.58 -40.32 -20.00
C GLN A 164 -4.15 -39.81 -19.77
N GLY A 165 -3.80 -39.52 -18.51
CA GLY A 165 -2.49 -39.00 -18.11
C GLY A 165 -2.37 -37.46 -18.27
N GLY A 166 -3.46 -36.77 -18.58
CA GLY A 166 -3.54 -35.31 -18.60
C GLY A 166 -3.38 -34.72 -17.20
N THR A 167 -2.80 -33.54 -17.11
CA THR A 167 -2.60 -32.82 -15.84
C THR A 167 -3.74 -31.84 -15.60
N LEU A 168 -4.33 -31.88 -14.42
CA LEU A 168 -5.34 -30.96 -13.93
C LEU A 168 -4.70 -30.09 -12.84
N ALA A 169 -4.81 -28.77 -12.97
CA ALA A 169 -4.42 -27.79 -11.97
C ALA A 169 -5.67 -27.07 -11.49
N VAL A 170 -5.84 -26.97 -10.16
CA VAL A 170 -6.97 -26.25 -9.51
C VAL A 170 -6.38 -25.17 -8.63
N GLU A 171 -6.92 -23.94 -8.80
CA GLU A 171 -6.68 -22.74 -7.98
C GLU A 171 -8.01 -22.15 -7.49
#